data_bd6e8b835613faa289abdb2b6f7072e2
#
_entry.id   bd6e8b835613faa289abdb2b6f7072e2
#
_cell.length_a   1.000
_cell.length_b   1.000
_cell.length_c   1.000
_cell.angle_alpha   90.00
_cell.angle_beta   90.00
_cell.angle_gamma   90.00
#
_symmetry.space_group_name_H-M   'P 1'
#
loop_
_entity.id
_entity.type
_entity.pdbx_description
1 polymer ?
#
loop_
_entity_poly.entity_id
_entity_poly.type
_entity_poly.pdbx_seq_one_letter_code
_entity_poly.pdbx_strand_id
1 'polypeptide(L)'
;MDRKNVTPKMKKNKNNSLWRKLGLGLVGGIVGGLLTAGIFYAAMGTGNNSSTATSGNQNSAGETVVENVKVNVDSDITKAVDKVHDAVVSVINLQSQNQTSGFGGLFGQQEESSSSDDSNLEAYSEGSGVIYKKDGNTAYVVTNNHVVDGQQGLEVMMKDGTKVKAELVGTDAYSDLAVLKINSDKVETVASFGDSSALKVGEPAIAIGSPLGSEYANSVTSGIISSLNRQVTSTNESNETVNINAIQTDAAINPGNSGGPLVNIEGQVIGINSSKIASTSESTSNVSVEGMGFAIPSNDVVNIINQLEKDGKVTRPALGITMVDLSAVSTQQQEQILKIPSSVTNGVIVTNVQTATPAEKAGLKQYDVITKIDDKEVSSGVELQSALYKKKVGDSVKITYYEGSKEKTTTVELTIDQSALKQNQNSEN
;
A
#
# COMPACT_ATOMS: atom_id res chain seq x y z
N MET A 1 -4.95 -76.56 -15.73
CA MET A 1 -4.14 -75.89 -16.78
C MET A 1 -2.90 -75.35 -16.14
N ASP A 2 -1.84 -76.14 -16.27
CA ASP A 2 -0.53 -75.90 -15.66
C ASP A 2 0.23 -74.80 -16.42
N ARG A 3 0.71 -73.78 -15.71
CA ARG A 3 1.71 -72.86 -16.25
C ARG A 3 3.10 -73.21 -15.71
N LYS A 4 3.94 -73.76 -16.58
CA LYS A 4 5.35 -74.10 -16.32
C LYS A 4 6.18 -72.82 -16.14
N ASN A 5 6.88 -72.75 -15.03
CA ASN A 5 7.88 -71.76 -14.69
C ASN A 5 9.18 -72.13 -15.38
N VAL A 6 9.72 -71.22 -16.23
CA VAL A 6 11.01 -71.41 -16.91
C VAL A 6 11.98 -70.37 -16.43
N THR A 7 12.93 -70.76 -15.63
CA THR A 7 14.07 -69.94 -15.16
C THR A 7 15.25 -70.07 -16.14
N PRO A 8 15.82 -68.97 -16.66
CA PRO A 8 17.01 -69.06 -17.50
C PRO A 8 18.29 -69.17 -16.63
N LYS A 9 19.16 -70.12 -16.98
CA LYS A 9 20.50 -70.36 -16.38
C LYS A 9 21.45 -69.22 -16.81
N MET A 10 22.04 -68.50 -15.84
CA MET A 10 23.14 -67.55 -16.08
C MET A 10 24.45 -68.27 -16.39
N LYS A 11 25.08 -67.94 -17.53
CA LYS A 11 26.47 -68.34 -17.90
C LYS A 11 27.42 -67.43 -17.10
N LYS A 12 28.34 -68.09 -16.33
CA LYS A 12 29.51 -67.44 -15.73
C LYS A 12 30.52 -67.05 -16.82
N ASN A 13 30.75 -65.76 -17.01
CA ASN A 13 31.81 -65.24 -17.89
C ASN A 13 32.99 -64.79 -17.03
N LYS A 14 34.16 -65.42 -17.18
CA LYS A 14 35.42 -65.04 -16.52
C LYS A 14 36.00 -63.83 -17.30
N ASN A 15 35.92 -62.62 -16.74
CA ASN A 15 36.67 -61.49 -17.31
C ASN A 15 37.76 -61.01 -16.36
N ASN A 16 38.95 -61.59 -16.52
CA ASN A 16 40.22 -61.19 -15.87
C ASN A 16 40.89 -59.98 -16.53
N SER A 17 40.23 -59.28 -17.48
CA SER A 17 40.82 -58.13 -18.19
C SER A 17 40.54 -56.76 -17.60
N LEU A 18 39.53 -56.64 -16.71
CA LEU A 18 39.15 -55.38 -16.13
C LEU A 18 40.16 -54.80 -15.13
N TRP A 19 40.78 -55.67 -14.34
CA TRP A 19 41.77 -55.24 -13.34
C TRP A 19 43.07 -54.74 -13.93
N ARG A 20 43.51 -55.29 -15.11
CA ARG A 20 44.74 -54.79 -15.82
C ARG A 20 44.49 -53.42 -16.46
N LYS A 21 43.28 -53.09 -16.89
CA LYS A 21 42.95 -51.78 -17.45
C LYS A 21 42.81 -50.72 -16.38
N LEU A 22 42.25 -51.07 -15.19
CA LEU A 22 42.20 -50.18 -14.05
C LEU A 22 43.57 -49.80 -13.49
N GLY A 23 44.53 -50.75 -13.44
CA GLY A 23 45.87 -50.48 -12.96
C GLY A 23 46.68 -49.55 -13.89
N LEU A 24 46.53 -49.64 -15.21
CA LEU A 24 47.16 -48.72 -16.13
C LEU A 24 46.60 -47.30 -16.09
N GLY A 25 45.24 -47.13 -15.82
CA GLY A 25 44.58 -45.83 -15.65
C GLY A 25 45.08 -45.11 -14.40
N LEU A 26 45.28 -45.84 -13.30
CA LEU A 26 45.72 -45.27 -12.03
C LEU A 26 47.19 -44.78 -12.09
N VAL A 27 48.07 -45.50 -12.75
CA VAL A 27 49.47 -45.06 -12.96
C VAL A 27 49.54 -43.85 -13.90
N GLY A 28 48.70 -43.78 -14.94
CA GLY A 28 48.66 -42.64 -15.86
C GLY A 28 48.10 -41.38 -15.16
N GLY A 29 47.10 -41.53 -14.28
CA GLY A 29 46.56 -40.44 -13.51
C GLY A 29 47.52 -39.81 -12.50
N ILE A 30 48.33 -40.65 -11.83
CA ILE A 30 49.34 -40.17 -10.87
C ILE A 30 50.48 -39.45 -11.58
N VAL A 31 50.99 -39.98 -12.72
CA VAL A 31 52.04 -39.32 -13.49
C VAL A 31 51.52 -37.99 -14.12
N GLY A 32 50.29 -37.96 -14.64
CA GLY A 32 49.69 -36.77 -15.18
C GLY A 32 49.46 -35.69 -14.12
N GLY A 33 49.01 -36.11 -12.94
CA GLY A 33 48.79 -35.20 -11.80
C GLY A 33 50.09 -34.59 -11.25
N LEU A 34 51.15 -35.34 -11.19
CA LEU A 34 52.49 -34.84 -10.78
C LEU A 34 53.09 -33.89 -11.79
N LEU A 35 52.91 -34.14 -13.11
CA LEU A 35 53.37 -33.22 -14.16
C LEU A 35 52.61 -31.91 -14.17
N THR A 36 51.29 -31.93 -13.99
CA THR A 36 50.49 -30.69 -13.90
C THR A 36 50.78 -29.90 -12.63
N ALA A 37 50.97 -30.58 -11.49
CA ALA A 37 51.35 -29.90 -10.24
C ALA A 37 52.77 -29.29 -10.34
N GLY A 38 53.70 -29.96 -11.03
CA GLY A 38 55.05 -29.44 -11.26
C GLY A 38 55.10 -28.22 -12.18
N ILE A 39 54.29 -28.22 -13.26
CA ILE A 39 54.15 -27.05 -14.15
C ILE A 39 53.46 -25.87 -13.43
N PHE A 40 52.46 -26.15 -12.60
CA PHE A 40 51.79 -25.11 -11.82
C PHE A 40 52.73 -24.50 -10.77
N TYR A 41 53.58 -25.32 -10.13
CA TYR A 41 54.58 -24.87 -9.17
C TYR A 41 55.68 -24.04 -9.82
N ALA A 42 56.13 -24.44 -11.03
CA ALA A 42 57.15 -23.70 -11.80
C ALA A 42 56.58 -22.38 -12.37
N ALA A 43 55.31 -22.33 -12.75
CA ALA A 43 54.66 -21.12 -13.24
C ALA A 43 54.37 -20.08 -12.12
N MET A 44 54.23 -20.51 -10.88
CA MET A 44 54.08 -19.61 -9.73
C MET A 44 55.42 -19.09 -9.18
N GLY A 45 56.55 -19.68 -9.58
CA GLY A 45 57.87 -19.39 -9.00
C GLY A 45 58.67 -18.25 -9.63
N THR A 46 58.23 -17.66 -10.76
CA THR A 46 59.00 -16.60 -11.47
C THR A 46 58.08 -15.41 -11.86
N GLY A 47 57.56 -14.74 -10.90
CA GLY A 47 56.83 -13.48 -11.07
C GLY A 47 57.12 -12.52 -9.94
N ASN A 48 58.28 -11.86 -10.02
CA ASN A 48 58.62 -10.76 -9.14
C ASN A 48 57.84 -9.55 -9.62
N ASN A 49 56.67 -9.28 -9.03
CA ASN A 49 56.00 -8.00 -9.15
C ASN A 49 55.44 -7.57 -7.80
N SER A 50 56.03 -6.51 -7.31
CA SER A 50 55.64 -5.77 -6.13
C SER A 50 54.18 -5.33 -6.23
N SER A 51 53.30 -6.08 -5.59
CA SER A 51 51.95 -5.60 -5.26
C SER A 51 51.80 -5.67 -3.76
N THR A 52 51.53 -4.56 -3.18
CA THR A 52 51.28 -4.32 -1.75
C THR A 52 50.45 -5.46 -1.15
N ALA A 53 51.11 -6.32 -0.37
CA ALA A 53 50.46 -7.37 0.39
C ALA A 53 49.66 -6.72 1.50
N THR A 54 48.35 -6.67 1.32
CA THR A 54 47.42 -6.52 2.45
C THR A 54 47.62 -7.73 3.35
N SER A 55 48.04 -7.49 4.56
CA SER A 55 48.32 -8.48 5.60
C SER A 55 47.08 -9.33 5.85
N GLY A 56 46.94 -10.45 5.18
CA GLY A 56 46.00 -11.49 5.51
C GLY A 56 46.44 -12.20 6.77
N ASN A 57 45.73 -12.05 7.84
CA ASN A 57 45.91 -12.76 9.09
C ASN A 57 45.71 -14.25 8.85
N GLN A 58 46.80 -15.05 8.92
CA GLN A 58 46.72 -16.52 8.84
C GLN A 58 46.04 -17.03 10.12
N ASN A 59 44.76 -17.30 10.04
CA ASN A 59 44.03 -17.95 11.11
C ASN A 59 44.37 -19.42 11.20
N SER A 60 44.76 -19.86 12.38
CA SER A 60 44.99 -21.26 12.74
C SER A 60 43.72 -22.07 12.49
N ALA A 61 43.91 -23.30 11.99
CA ALA A 61 42.81 -24.22 11.68
C ALA A 61 41.88 -24.41 12.90
N GLY A 62 40.65 -23.96 12.78
CA GLY A 62 39.57 -24.27 13.74
C GLY A 62 38.66 -23.14 14.21
N GLU A 63 39.00 -21.89 14.03
CA GLU A 63 38.10 -20.77 14.42
C GLU A 63 37.47 -20.11 13.20
N THR A 64 36.11 -20.10 13.19
CA THR A 64 35.36 -19.31 12.22
C THR A 64 35.37 -17.85 12.65
N VAL A 65 36.06 -16.99 11.93
CA VAL A 65 36.10 -15.54 12.20
C VAL A 65 35.18 -14.79 11.28
N VAL A 66 34.47 -13.82 11.83
CA VAL A 66 33.70 -12.83 11.06
C VAL A 66 34.67 -11.82 10.48
N GLU A 67 34.84 -11.81 9.16
CA GLU A 67 35.69 -10.86 8.47
C GLU A 67 34.96 -9.48 8.42
N ASN A 68 35.57 -8.47 9.00
CA ASN A 68 35.06 -7.09 8.96
C ASN A 68 35.37 -6.45 7.61
N VAL A 69 34.55 -6.73 6.62
CA VAL A 69 34.59 -6.01 5.35
C VAL A 69 33.87 -4.68 5.54
N LYS A 70 34.60 -3.57 5.59
CA LYS A 70 33.98 -2.25 5.52
C LYS A 70 33.50 -2.01 4.09
N VAL A 71 32.26 -2.40 3.81
CA VAL A 71 31.57 -2.03 2.59
C VAL A 71 30.88 -0.69 2.84
N ASN A 72 31.36 0.37 2.19
CA ASN A 72 30.66 1.65 2.19
C ASN A 72 29.58 1.58 1.09
N VAL A 73 28.34 1.28 1.48
CA VAL A 73 27.21 1.24 0.54
C VAL A 73 26.57 2.64 0.55
N ASP A 74 26.94 3.47 -0.41
CA ASP A 74 26.35 4.79 -0.65
C ASP A 74 25.51 4.70 -1.94
N SER A 75 24.25 4.30 -1.79
CA SER A 75 23.28 4.23 -2.88
C SER A 75 22.28 5.39 -2.78
N ASP A 76 21.60 5.72 -3.88
CA ASP A 76 20.56 6.75 -3.86
C ASP A 76 19.39 6.34 -2.94
N ILE A 77 19.12 5.02 -2.80
CA ILE A 77 18.13 4.50 -1.86
C ILE A 77 18.54 4.82 -0.41
N THR A 78 19.79 4.55 -0.01
CA THR A 78 20.23 4.84 1.36
C THR A 78 20.17 6.33 1.67
N LYS A 79 20.56 7.18 0.73
CA LYS A 79 20.45 8.64 0.87
C LYS A 79 19.00 9.13 0.98
N ALA A 80 18.09 8.54 0.20
CA ALA A 80 16.67 8.87 0.26
C ALA A 80 16.07 8.49 1.63
N VAL A 81 16.40 7.30 2.12
CA VAL A 81 15.97 6.83 3.44
C VAL A 81 16.49 7.75 4.54
N ASP A 82 17.79 8.09 4.53
CA ASP A 82 18.40 8.96 5.54
C ASP A 82 17.72 10.33 5.65
N LYS A 83 17.18 10.87 4.54
CA LYS A 83 16.47 12.15 4.53
C LYS A 83 15.13 12.15 5.23
N VAL A 84 14.41 11.01 5.18
CA VAL A 84 13.01 10.94 5.61
C VAL A 84 12.80 10.09 6.84
N HIS A 85 13.75 9.21 7.16
CA HIS A 85 13.63 8.19 8.20
C HIS A 85 13.24 8.76 9.58
N ASP A 86 13.80 9.90 9.98
CA ASP A 86 13.50 10.54 11.26
C ASP A 86 12.12 11.21 11.31
N ALA A 87 11.47 11.38 10.16
CA ALA A 87 10.09 11.86 10.06
C ALA A 87 9.06 10.72 10.02
N VAL A 88 9.49 9.45 9.96
CA VAL A 88 8.60 8.29 10.00
C VAL A 88 8.44 7.83 11.43
N VAL A 89 7.19 7.59 11.84
CA VAL A 89 6.82 7.24 13.22
C VAL A 89 5.89 6.04 13.23
N SER A 90 5.82 5.34 14.38
CA SER A 90 4.76 4.38 14.62
C SER A 90 3.57 5.08 15.27
N VAL A 91 2.35 4.75 14.83
CA VAL A 91 1.10 5.24 15.39
C VAL A 91 0.44 4.10 16.15
N ILE A 92 0.14 4.33 17.43
CA ILE A 92 -0.40 3.34 18.35
C ILE A 92 -1.80 3.80 18.75
N ASN A 93 -2.79 2.99 18.40
CA ASN A 93 -4.19 3.18 18.77
C ASN A 93 -4.46 2.44 20.07
N LEU A 94 -4.91 3.18 21.07
CA LEU A 94 -5.19 2.68 22.41
C LEU A 94 -6.69 2.56 22.61
N GLN A 95 -7.14 1.39 23.10
CA GLN A 95 -8.53 1.12 23.44
C GLN A 95 -8.65 0.36 24.74
N SER A 96 -9.76 0.50 25.45
CA SER A 96 -10.05 -0.32 26.62
C SER A 96 -10.52 -1.71 26.18
N GLN A 97 -9.87 -2.75 26.65
CA GLN A 97 -10.40 -4.11 26.48
C GLN A 97 -11.65 -4.28 27.33
N ASN A 98 -12.81 -4.33 26.70
CA ASN A 98 -14.01 -4.88 27.34
C ASN A 98 -13.74 -6.38 27.58
N GLN A 99 -13.45 -6.75 28.84
CA GLN A 99 -13.25 -8.13 29.28
C GLN A 99 -14.56 -8.93 29.19
N THR A 100 -14.94 -9.33 27.97
CA THR A 100 -16.03 -10.29 27.74
C THR A 100 -15.55 -11.57 27.05
N SER A 101 -14.28 -11.91 27.14
CA SER A 101 -13.75 -13.19 26.61
C SER A 101 -12.60 -13.70 27.47
N GLY A 102 -12.87 -14.09 28.67
CA GLY A 102 -11.91 -14.77 29.53
C GLY A 102 -12.59 -15.39 30.73
N PHE A 103 -12.09 -16.51 31.21
CA PHE A 103 -12.51 -17.34 32.31
C PHE A 103 -12.91 -16.62 33.64
N GLY A 104 -12.83 -15.28 33.71
CA GLY A 104 -13.24 -14.43 34.83
C GLY A 104 -14.76 -14.20 34.95
N GLY A 105 -15.56 -14.49 33.94
CA GLY A 105 -17.03 -14.34 33.99
C GLY A 105 -17.74 -15.38 34.88
N LEU A 106 -17.04 -16.28 35.56
CA LEU A 106 -17.64 -17.30 36.42
C LEU A 106 -17.70 -16.89 37.90
N PHE A 107 -17.00 -15.81 38.30
CA PHE A 107 -17.04 -15.28 39.67
C PHE A 107 -17.40 -13.79 39.62
N GLY A 108 -18.67 -13.53 39.40
CA GLY A 108 -19.22 -12.20 39.30
C GLY A 108 -18.81 -11.24 40.42
N GLN A 109 -18.24 -10.12 40.06
CA GLN A 109 -18.39 -8.86 40.77
C GLN A 109 -18.44 -7.75 39.77
N GLN A 110 -19.63 -7.23 39.57
CA GLN A 110 -19.95 -6.08 38.75
C GLN A 110 -19.61 -4.85 39.58
N GLU A 111 -18.47 -4.25 39.34
CA GLU A 111 -18.21 -2.86 39.73
C GLU A 111 -18.35 -1.99 38.49
N GLU A 112 -19.50 -1.31 38.39
CA GLU A 112 -19.65 -0.14 37.53
C GLU A 112 -18.77 0.99 38.07
N SER A 113 -17.56 1.12 37.57
CA SER A 113 -16.76 2.33 37.72
C SER A 113 -16.70 3.07 36.39
N SER A 114 -17.66 4.01 36.24
CA SER A 114 -17.58 5.08 35.24
C SER A 114 -16.52 6.09 35.68
N SER A 115 -15.26 5.78 35.47
CA SER A 115 -14.18 6.73 35.49
C SER A 115 -13.40 6.57 34.19
N SER A 116 -13.38 7.61 33.39
CA SER A 116 -12.51 7.79 32.24
C SER A 116 -11.06 7.94 32.73
N ASP A 117 -10.46 6.83 33.18
CA ASP A 117 -9.09 6.78 33.63
C ASP A 117 -8.24 6.21 32.49
N ASP A 118 -7.32 7.03 31.94
CA ASP A 118 -6.33 6.68 30.90
C ASP A 118 -5.48 5.44 31.29
N SER A 119 -5.63 4.94 32.53
CA SER A 119 -4.80 3.87 33.10
C SER A 119 -5.11 2.45 32.61
N ASN A 120 -6.22 2.24 31.88
CA ASN A 120 -6.65 0.91 31.39
C ASN A 120 -6.67 0.78 29.88
N LEU A 121 -6.01 1.69 29.17
CA LEU A 121 -5.91 1.62 27.70
C LEU A 121 -4.73 0.74 27.31
N GLU A 122 -4.98 -0.22 26.42
CA GLU A 122 -3.95 -1.09 25.83
C GLU A 122 -3.84 -0.83 24.32
N ALA A 123 -2.68 -1.16 23.74
CA ALA A 123 -2.48 -1.07 22.30
C ALA A 123 -3.43 -2.06 21.59
N TYR A 124 -4.38 -1.50 20.83
CA TYR A 124 -5.37 -2.27 20.05
C TYR A 124 -4.89 -2.52 18.63
N SER A 125 -4.37 -1.49 17.97
CA SER A 125 -3.78 -1.57 16.64
C SER A 125 -2.58 -0.65 16.51
N GLU A 126 -1.67 -1.00 15.63
CA GLU A 126 -0.47 -0.24 15.33
C GLU A 126 -0.33 -0.06 13.82
N GLY A 127 0.18 1.10 13.43
CA GLY A 127 0.50 1.45 12.06
C GLY A 127 1.66 2.42 12.01
N SER A 128 1.82 3.07 10.90
CA SER A 128 2.86 4.08 10.66
C SER A 128 2.27 5.46 10.46
N GLY A 129 3.10 6.48 10.53
CA GLY A 129 2.75 7.85 10.23
C GLY A 129 3.95 8.63 9.69
N VAL A 130 3.66 9.80 9.13
CA VAL A 130 4.67 10.71 8.59
C VAL A 130 4.51 12.09 9.22
N ILE A 131 5.53 12.59 9.87
CA ILE A 131 5.59 13.98 10.34
C ILE A 131 5.85 14.86 9.13
N TYR A 132 4.88 15.68 8.75
CA TYR A 132 4.97 16.50 7.54
C TYR A 132 5.01 18.02 7.79
N LYS A 133 4.74 18.44 9.04
CA LYS A 133 4.73 19.86 9.39
C LYS A 133 5.08 20.05 10.86
N LYS A 134 5.83 21.11 11.14
CA LYS A 134 6.11 21.62 12.50
C LYS A 134 5.74 23.09 12.54
N ASP A 135 4.93 23.45 13.55
CA ASP A 135 4.44 24.82 13.76
C ASP A 135 4.51 25.14 15.26
N GLY A 136 5.46 25.96 15.64
CA GLY A 136 5.74 26.25 17.04
C GLY A 136 6.02 24.98 17.87
N ASN A 137 5.24 24.76 18.91
CA ASN A 137 5.33 23.60 19.79
C ASN A 137 4.49 22.39 19.32
N THR A 138 3.92 22.45 18.13
CA THR A 138 3.08 21.40 17.57
C THR A 138 3.72 20.83 16.32
N ALA A 139 3.66 19.51 16.16
CA ALA A 139 3.94 18.85 14.89
C ALA A 139 2.71 18.06 14.44
N TYR A 140 2.57 17.93 13.13
CA TYR A 140 1.47 17.24 12.50
C TYR A 140 1.94 15.96 11.83
N VAL A 141 1.15 14.90 12.02
CA VAL A 141 1.41 13.56 11.49
C VAL A 141 0.25 13.16 10.60
N VAL A 142 0.53 12.70 9.40
CA VAL A 142 -0.46 12.01 8.56
C VAL A 142 -0.32 10.50 8.76
N THR A 143 -1.46 9.82 8.83
CA THR A 143 -1.56 8.36 8.89
C THR A 143 -2.83 7.90 8.16
N ASN A 144 -3.13 6.60 8.16
CA ASN A 144 -4.40 6.12 7.65
C ASN A 144 -5.54 6.24 8.69
N ASN A 145 -6.78 6.43 8.19
CA ASN A 145 -7.97 6.46 9.03
C ASN A 145 -8.15 5.14 9.79
N HIS A 146 -8.02 3.99 9.11
CA HIS A 146 -8.21 2.68 9.75
C HIS A 146 -7.20 2.39 10.88
N VAL A 147 -6.05 3.08 10.91
CA VAL A 147 -5.06 2.95 12.01
C VAL A 147 -5.58 3.58 13.29
N VAL A 148 -6.34 4.67 13.19
CA VAL A 148 -6.82 5.45 14.33
C VAL A 148 -8.31 5.26 14.62
N ASP A 149 -8.99 4.42 13.85
CA ASP A 149 -10.44 4.22 14.00
C ASP A 149 -10.79 3.62 15.38
N GLY A 150 -11.89 4.08 15.95
CA GLY A 150 -12.36 3.65 17.27
C GLY A 150 -11.44 4.00 18.45
N GLN A 151 -10.45 4.89 18.26
CA GLN A 151 -9.46 5.24 19.27
C GLN A 151 -10.09 5.85 20.54
N GLN A 152 -9.59 5.48 21.70
CA GLN A 152 -9.84 6.12 22.99
C GLN A 152 -8.62 6.89 23.49
N GLY A 153 -7.44 6.58 22.95
CA GLY A 153 -6.18 7.29 23.13
C GLY A 153 -5.27 7.02 21.94
N LEU A 154 -4.35 7.94 21.67
CA LEU A 154 -3.36 7.81 20.61
C LEU A 154 -1.97 8.14 21.12
N GLU A 155 -1.00 7.32 20.76
CA GLU A 155 0.41 7.58 20.95
C GLU A 155 1.15 7.53 19.61
N VAL A 156 2.18 8.35 19.52
CA VAL A 156 3.14 8.31 18.42
C VAL A 156 4.49 7.92 19.02
N MET A 157 5.09 6.85 18.49
CA MET A 157 6.43 6.44 18.88
C MET A 157 7.44 6.92 17.84
N MET A 158 8.38 7.72 18.29
CA MET A 158 9.48 8.25 17.49
C MET A 158 10.52 7.15 17.20
N LYS A 159 11.43 7.42 16.27
CA LYS A 159 12.51 6.49 15.90
C LYS A 159 13.40 6.06 17.08
N ASP A 160 13.62 6.95 18.06
CA ASP A 160 14.41 6.66 19.25
C ASP A 160 13.66 5.83 20.32
N GLY A 161 12.41 5.40 20.02
CA GLY A 161 11.53 4.69 20.94
C GLY A 161 10.74 5.58 21.89
N THR A 162 10.94 6.91 21.84
CA THR A 162 10.17 7.84 22.67
C THR A 162 8.71 7.86 22.25
N LYS A 163 7.81 7.62 23.20
CA LYS A 163 6.36 7.74 22.98
C LYS A 163 5.87 9.12 23.36
N VAL A 164 5.04 9.70 22.51
CA VAL A 164 4.43 11.02 22.69
C VAL A 164 2.92 10.88 22.53
N LYS A 165 2.15 11.46 23.45
CA LYS A 165 0.67 11.50 23.32
C LYS A 165 0.30 12.27 22.06
N ALA A 166 -0.63 11.72 21.29
CA ALA A 166 -1.16 12.35 20.09
C ALA A 166 -2.63 12.69 20.25
N GLU A 167 -3.07 13.74 19.57
CA GLU A 167 -4.45 14.14 19.49
C GLU A 167 -4.93 14.08 18.05
N LEU A 168 -6.13 13.56 17.83
CA LEU A 168 -6.75 13.50 16.52
C LEU A 168 -7.19 14.92 16.09
N VAL A 169 -6.71 15.38 14.93
CA VAL A 169 -7.16 16.64 14.31
C VAL A 169 -8.38 16.39 13.45
N GLY A 170 -8.38 15.32 12.66
CA GLY A 170 -9.50 14.93 11.82
C GLY A 170 -9.21 13.66 11.04
N THR A 171 -10.28 13.05 10.54
CA THR A 171 -10.22 11.84 9.71
C THR A 171 -11.08 11.96 8.47
N ASP A 172 -10.75 11.13 7.50
CA ASP A 172 -11.54 10.94 6.30
C ASP A 172 -11.55 9.46 5.88
N ALA A 173 -12.64 8.79 6.19
CA ALA A 173 -12.83 7.37 5.90
C ALA A 173 -12.91 7.06 4.39
N TYR A 174 -13.20 8.05 3.52
CA TYR A 174 -13.25 7.85 2.07
C TYR A 174 -11.88 7.79 1.43
N SER A 175 -10.94 8.61 1.91
CA SER A 175 -9.56 8.57 1.42
C SER A 175 -8.66 7.70 2.28
N ASP A 176 -9.18 7.14 3.38
CA ASP A 176 -8.41 6.38 4.38
C ASP A 176 -7.24 7.19 4.95
N LEU A 177 -7.46 8.48 5.26
CA LEU A 177 -6.45 9.37 5.82
C LEU A 177 -6.89 9.97 7.15
N ALA A 178 -5.94 10.22 8.03
CA ALA A 178 -6.10 10.92 9.30
C ALA A 178 -4.93 11.88 9.55
N VAL A 179 -5.21 12.95 10.28
CA VAL A 179 -4.20 13.90 10.76
C VAL A 179 -4.19 13.88 12.28
N LEU A 180 -3.00 13.73 12.84
CA LEU A 180 -2.74 13.82 14.28
C LEU A 180 -1.87 15.04 14.56
N LYS A 181 -1.94 15.55 15.78
CA LYS A 181 -0.99 16.52 16.30
C LYS A 181 -0.29 15.99 17.54
N ILE A 182 0.99 16.30 17.68
CA ILE A 182 1.86 15.92 18.79
C ILE A 182 2.65 17.13 19.29
N ASN A 183 3.23 17.04 20.50
CA ASN A 183 4.23 18.00 20.95
C ASN A 183 5.49 17.86 20.07
N SER A 184 6.05 18.99 19.64
CA SER A 184 7.15 19.03 18.67
C SER A 184 8.54 19.02 19.28
N ASP A 185 8.69 18.93 20.61
CA ASP A 185 9.99 19.03 21.29
C ASP A 185 11.01 17.98 20.83
N LYS A 186 10.51 16.80 20.41
CA LYS A 186 11.33 15.68 19.91
C LYS A 186 11.37 15.58 18.39
N VAL A 187 10.74 16.52 17.68
CA VAL A 187 10.69 16.51 16.22
C VAL A 187 11.85 17.30 15.66
N GLU A 188 12.79 16.60 15.05
CA GLU A 188 13.97 17.19 14.40
C GLU A 188 13.78 17.36 12.89
N THR A 189 13.06 16.41 12.25
CA THR A 189 12.88 16.34 10.80
C THR A 189 11.41 16.29 10.45
N VAL A 190 11.05 16.96 9.35
CA VAL A 190 9.75 16.86 8.69
C VAL A 190 9.94 16.37 7.26
N ALA A 191 9.06 15.48 6.81
CA ALA A 191 9.09 14.98 5.45
C ALA A 191 8.57 16.03 4.46
N SER A 192 9.11 16.04 3.25
CA SER A 192 8.61 16.83 2.13
C SER A 192 7.80 15.97 1.17
N PHE A 193 6.72 16.52 0.60
CA PHE A 193 5.94 15.83 -0.43
C PHE A 193 6.55 16.10 -1.82
N GLY A 194 6.60 15.04 -2.65
CA GLY A 194 6.89 15.11 -4.08
C GLY A 194 5.59 15.21 -4.89
N ASP A 195 5.69 15.59 -6.15
CA ASP A 195 4.55 15.65 -7.07
C ASP A 195 4.21 14.28 -7.64
N SER A 196 3.15 13.65 -7.12
CA SER A 196 2.70 12.34 -7.60
C SER A 196 2.14 12.35 -9.03
N SER A 197 1.80 13.52 -9.59
CA SER A 197 1.33 13.63 -10.97
C SER A 197 2.47 13.57 -12.00
N ALA A 198 3.71 13.81 -11.58
CA ALA A 198 4.90 13.76 -12.41
C ALA A 198 5.56 12.38 -12.48
N LEU A 199 5.11 11.43 -11.65
CA LEU A 199 5.67 10.08 -11.56
C LEU A 199 5.52 9.28 -12.86
N LYS A 200 6.45 8.36 -13.08
CA LYS A 200 6.43 7.41 -14.19
C LYS A 200 6.52 5.98 -13.70
N VAL A 201 5.84 5.09 -14.40
CA VAL A 201 5.95 3.65 -14.18
C VAL A 201 7.40 3.21 -14.41
N GLY A 202 7.94 2.41 -13.49
CA GLY A 202 9.33 1.96 -13.47
C GLY A 202 10.28 2.80 -12.60
N GLU A 203 9.84 3.96 -12.09
CA GLU A 203 10.64 4.75 -11.13
C GLU A 203 10.80 3.98 -9.81
N PRO A 204 11.99 4.05 -9.16
CA PRO A 204 12.19 3.44 -7.85
C PRO A 204 11.24 4.03 -6.80
N ALA A 205 10.69 3.14 -5.97
CA ALA A 205 9.81 3.48 -4.86
C ALA A 205 10.28 2.76 -3.59
N ILE A 206 10.32 3.47 -2.48
CA ILE A 206 10.79 2.99 -1.20
C ILE A 206 9.68 3.16 -0.19
N ALA A 207 9.21 2.07 0.41
CA ALA A 207 8.21 2.12 1.46
C ALA A 207 8.90 1.98 2.83
N ILE A 208 8.49 2.84 3.78
CA ILE A 208 9.02 2.85 5.14
C ILE A 208 7.84 2.72 6.11
N GLY A 209 8.02 1.96 7.18
CA GLY A 209 6.99 1.78 8.19
C GLY A 209 7.36 0.79 9.29
N SER A 210 6.34 0.36 10.04
CA SER A 210 6.47 -0.55 11.19
C SER A 210 5.70 -1.84 10.96
N PRO A 211 6.12 -2.70 10.00
CA PRO A 211 5.39 -3.92 9.69
C PRO A 211 5.30 -4.82 10.92
N LEU A 212 4.08 -5.33 11.19
CA LEU A 212 3.79 -6.19 12.34
C LEU A 212 3.98 -5.54 13.72
N GLY A 213 4.01 -4.19 13.79
CA GLY A 213 4.06 -3.44 15.03
C GLY A 213 5.37 -2.71 15.31
N SER A 214 5.40 -2.02 16.43
CA SER A 214 6.49 -1.13 16.84
C SER A 214 7.84 -1.85 17.06
N GLU A 215 7.85 -3.17 17.26
CA GLU A 215 9.09 -3.97 17.32
C GLU A 215 9.89 -3.95 16.01
N TYR A 216 9.21 -3.75 14.89
CA TYR A 216 9.80 -3.67 13.55
C TYR A 216 9.75 -2.24 12.99
N ALA A 217 9.69 -1.25 13.87
CA ALA A 217 9.63 0.15 13.49
C ALA A 217 10.74 0.53 12.52
N ASN A 218 10.41 1.39 11.56
CA ASN A 218 11.34 1.91 10.56
C ASN A 218 11.93 0.86 9.60
N SER A 219 11.21 -0.24 9.36
CA SER A 219 11.57 -1.18 8.30
C SER A 219 11.43 -0.53 6.92
N VAL A 220 12.39 -0.82 6.05
CA VAL A 220 12.46 -0.27 4.70
C VAL A 220 12.31 -1.39 3.68
N THR A 221 11.40 -1.22 2.74
CA THR A 221 11.28 -2.07 1.55
C THR A 221 11.41 -1.23 0.29
N SER A 222 11.92 -1.81 -0.79
CA SER A 222 12.12 -1.09 -2.05
C SER A 222 11.57 -1.89 -3.23
N GLY A 223 11.08 -1.17 -4.21
CA GLY A 223 10.54 -1.69 -5.47
C GLY A 223 10.47 -0.56 -6.49
N ILE A 224 9.47 -0.62 -7.35
CA ILE A 224 9.20 0.39 -8.38
C ILE A 224 7.74 0.85 -8.35
N ILE A 225 7.45 1.93 -9.02
CA ILE A 225 6.09 2.30 -9.41
C ILE A 225 5.62 1.32 -10.47
N SER A 226 4.70 0.41 -10.12
CA SER A 226 4.19 -0.63 -11.03
C SER A 226 3.04 -0.11 -11.91
N SER A 227 2.23 0.81 -11.38
CA SER A 227 1.15 1.47 -12.13
C SER A 227 0.76 2.78 -11.44
N LEU A 228 0.17 3.68 -12.23
CA LEU A 228 -0.38 4.95 -11.75
C LEU A 228 -1.88 5.02 -12.03
N ASN A 229 -2.59 5.86 -11.28
CA ASN A 229 -4.03 6.07 -11.42
C ASN A 229 -4.83 4.75 -11.36
N ARG A 230 -4.39 3.80 -10.54
CA ARG A 230 -5.12 2.55 -10.34
C ARG A 230 -6.34 2.82 -9.49
N GLN A 231 -7.51 2.58 -10.06
CA GLN A 231 -8.75 2.70 -9.31
C GLN A 231 -8.99 1.41 -8.54
N VAL A 232 -9.02 1.52 -7.23
CA VAL A 232 -9.23 0.39 -6.33
C VAL A 232 -10.48 0.64 -5.51
N THR A 233 -11.38 -0.31 -5.56
CA THR A 233 -12.58 -0.32 -4.73
C THR A 233 -12.24 -0.94 -3.38
N SER A 234 -12.55 -0.24 -2.31
CA SER A 234 -12.36 -0.70 -0.93
C SER A 234 -13.66 -0.54 -0.13
N THR A 235 -13.74 -1.18 1.01
CA THR A 235 -14.85 -0.99 1.95
C THR A 235 -14.30 -0.31 3.19
N ASN A 236 -14.91 0.84 3.58
CA ASN A 236 -14.52 1.54 4.79
C ASN A 236 -15.12 0.87 6.06
N GLU A 237 -14.80 1.38 7.25
CA GLU A 237 -15.28 0.86 8.53
C GLU A 237 -16.81 0.94 8.68
N SER A 238 -17.45 1.85 7.96
CA SER A 238 -18.91 1.99 7.89
C SER A 238 -19.59 1.06 6.89
N ASN A 239 -18.86 0.06 6.33
CA ASN A 239 -19.31 -0.83 5.24
C ASN A 239 -19.70 -0.10 3.96
N GLU A 240 -19.16 1.08 3.71
CA GLU A 240 -19.40 1.82 2.49
C GLU A 240 -18.33 1.51 1.46
N THR A 241 -18.76 1.27 0.23
CA THR A 241 -17.84 1.13 -0.91
C THR A 241 -17.20 2.48 -1.21
N VAL A 242 -15.89 2.56 -1.10
CA VAL A 242 -15.08 3.72 -1.46
C VAL A 242 -14.17 3.38 -2.62
N ASN A 243 -13.96 4.35 -3.49
CA ASN A 243 -13.08 4.21 -4.64
C ASN A 243 -11.88 5.12 -4.43
N ILE A 244 -10.71 4.52 -4.36
CA ILE A 244 -9.45 5.21 -4.10
C ILE A 244 -8.61 5.16 -5.37
N ASN A 245 -8.12 6.33 -5.79
CA ASN A 245 -7.10 6.39 -6.83
C ASN A 245 -5.75 6.09 -6.17
N ALA A 246 -5.02 5.09 -6.65
CA ALA A 246 -3.82 4.60 -6.00
C ALA A 246 -2.61 4.52 -6.94
N ILE A 247 -1.43 4.71 -6.36
CA ILE A 247 -0.15 4.29 -6.92
C ILE A 247 0.01 2.82 -6.58
N GLN A 248 0.30 1.98 -7.58
CA GLN A 248 0.67 0.58 -7.38
C GLN A 248 2.18 0.44 -7.35
N THR A 249 2.70 -0.35 -6.40
CA THR A 249 4.13 -0.66 -6.25
C THR A 249 4.33 -2.14 -5.95
N ASP A 250 5.48 -2.69 -6.28
CA ASP A 250 5.93 -4.01 -5.86
C ASP A 250 6.84 -3.97 -4.62
N ALA A 251 7.14 -2.77 -4.08
CA ALA A 251 7.67 -2.66 -2.73
C ALA A 251 6.72 -3.35 -1.74
N ALA A 252 7.25 -4.17 -0.85
CA ALA A 252 6.43 -4.96 0.07
C ALA A 252 5.64 -4.05 1.04
N ILE A 253 4.32 -4.01 0.88
CA ILE A 253 3.39 -3.34 1.79
C ILE A 253 2.66 -4.41 2.59
N ASN A 254 2.79 -4.35 3.90
CA ASN A 254 2.20 -5.29 4.86
C ASN A 254 1.44 -4.51 5.95
N PRO A 255 0.56 -5.18 6.73
CA PRO A 255 -0.01 -4.58 7.94
C PRO A 255 1.08 -3.98 8.82
N GLY A 256 0.88 -2.72 9.25
CA GLY A 256 1.87 -1.91 9.98
C GLY A 256 2.63 -0.90 9.11
N ASN A 257 2.83 -1.13 7.79
CA ASN A 257 3.32 -0.09 6.89
C ASN A 257 2.22 0.94 6.53
N SER A 258 0.95 0.63 6.80
CA SER A 258 -0.18 1.55 6.61
C SER A 258 0.05 2.86 7.35
N GLY A 259 -0.14 3.98 6.64
CA GLY A 259 0.11 5.33 7.15
C GLY A 259 1.56 5.81 6.98
N GLY A 260 2.51 4.91 6.73
CA GLY A 260 3.89 5.25 6.41
C GLY A 260 4.06 5.75 4.98
N PRO A 261 5.19 6.39 4.66
CA PRO A 261 5.42 6.96 3.34
C PRO A 261 5.84 5.93 2.30
N LEU A 262 5.41 6.15 1.05
CA LEU A 262 6.10 5.71 -0.15
C LEU A 262 6.95 6.90 -0.62
N VAL A 263 8.25 6.74 -0.80
CA VAL A 263 9.17 7.83 -1.17
C VAL A 263 9.93 7.54 -2.46
N ASN A 264 10.32 8.61 -3.16
CA ASN A 264 11.20 8.53 -4.32
C ASN A 264 12.69 8.54 -3.91
N ILE A 265 13.59 8.47 -4.88
CA ILE A 265 15.04 8.47 -4.64
C ILE A 265 15.58 9.83 -4.14
N GLU A 266 14.81 10.92 -4.23
CA GLU A 266 15.13 12.19 -3.61
C GLU A 266 14.71 12.28 -2.14
N GLY A 267 14.05 11.23 -1.60
CA GLY A 267 13.52 11.19 -0.23
C GLY A 267 12.25 12.02 -0.04
N GLN A 268 11.50 12.27 -1.13
CA GLN A 268 10.22 12.97 -1.06
C GLN A 268 9.08 11.95 -0.97
N VAL A 269 8.07 12.24 -0.15
CA VAL A 269 6.87 11.42 -0.02
C VAL A 269 6.01 11.56 -1.28
N ILE A 270 5.89 10.50 -2.06
CA ILE A 270 5.08 10.41 -3.27
C ILE A 270 3.73 9.75 -3.03
N GLY A 271 3.53 9.15 -1.85
CA GLY A 271 2.26 8.58 -1.43
C GLY A 271 2.28 8.12 0.02
N ILE A 272 1.10 7.79 0.55
CA ILE A 272 0.92 7.16 1.87
C ILE A 272 0.46 5.71 1.65
N ASN A 273 1.23 4.76 2.17
CA ASN A 273 0.96 3.33 2.03
C ASN A 273 -0.35 2.94 2.73
N SER A 274 -1.13 2.03 2.13
CA SER A 274 -2.30 1.44 2.75
C SER A 274 -2.41 -0.04 2.40
N SER A 275 -2.28 -0.90 3.41
CA SER A 275 -2.45 -2.35 3.27
C SER A 275 -3.91 -2.75 3.07
N LYS A 276 -4.86 -1.91 3.51
CA LYS A 276 -6.30 -2.14 3.34
C LYS A 276 -6.73 -2.13 1.88
N ILE A 277 -6.10 -1.28 1.07
CA ILE A 277 -6.38 -1.19 -0.37
C ILE A 277 -6.00 -2.50 -1.08
N ALA A 278 -4.94 -3.18 -0.63
CA ALA A 278 -4.47 -4.44 -1.22
C ALA A 278 -5.40 -5.64 -0.92
N SER A 279 -6.12 -5.61 0.21
CA SER A 279 -6.93 -6.73 0.69
C SER A 279 -8.35 -6.80 0.10
N THR A 280 -8.80 -5.78 -0.61
CA THR A 280 -10.18 -5.67 -1.13
C THR A 280 -10.36 -6.17 -2.56
N SER A 281 -9.34 -6.71 -3.20
CA SER A 281 -9.51 -7.41 -4.48
C SER A 281 -10.51 -8.56 -4.28
N GLU A 282 -11.67 -8.48 -4.92
CA GLU A 282 -12.71 -9.52 -4.99
C GLU A 282 -12.13 -10.86 -5.45
N SER A 283 -11.39 -11.54 -4.61
CA SER A 283 -11.09 -12.93 -4.87
C SER A 283 -12.08 -13.80 -4.09
N THR A 284 -13.05 -14.33 -4.82
CA THR A 284 -13.81 -15.54 -4.45
C THR A 284 -12.89 -16.75 -4.21
N SER A 285 -11.59 -16.60 -4.34
CA SER A 285 -10.54 -17.54 -3.98
C SER A 285 -9.65 -16.89 -2.91
N ASN A 286 -9.44 -17.57 -1.78
CA ASN A 286 -8.49 -17.23 -0.70
C ASN A 286 -7.02 -17.18 -1.17
N VAL A 287 -6.74 -16.56 -2.31
CA VAL A 287 -5.40 -16.41 -2.84
C VAL A 287 -4.92 -15.00 -2.51
N SER A 288 -4.04 -14.90 -1.53
CA SER A 288 -3.27 -13.67 -1.29
C SER A 288 -2.40 -13.41 -2.53
N VAL A 289 -2.57 -12.28 -3.18
CA VAL A 289 -1.71 -11.87 -4.30
C VAL A 289 -0.52 -11.13 -3.71
N GLU A 290 0.62 -11.82 -3.68
CA GLU A 290 1.89 -11.23 -3.26
C GLU A 290 2.46 -10.29 -4.34
N GLY A 291 3.19 -9.24 -3.92
CA GLY A 291 3.87 -8.31 -4.84
C GLY A 291 2.99 -7.20 -5.41
N MET A 292 1.81 -6.95 -4.84
CA MET A 292 1.00 -5.78 -5.15
C MET A 292 0.77 -4.93 -3.89
N GLY A 293 1.46 -3.81 -3.80
CA GLY A 293 1.24 -2.79 -2.79
C GLY A 293 0.54 -1.56 -3.38
N PHE A 294 -0.11 -0.78 -2.53
CA PHE A 294 -0.81 0.44 -2.94
C PHE A 294 -0.51 1.59 -2.00
N ALA A 295 -0.45 2.80 -2.56
CA ALA A 295 -0.30 4.03 -1.81
C ALA A 295 -1.24 5.11 -2.35
N ILE A 296 -1.75 5.94 -1.44
CA ILE A 296 -2.58 7.11 -1.76
C ILE A 296 -1.65 8.20 -2.30
N PRO A 297 -1.88 8.75 -3.52
CA PRO A 297 -0.98 9.72 -4.13
C PRO A 297 -0.76 10.97 -3.29
N SER A 298 0.46 11.48 -3.23
CA SER A 298 0.83 12.65 -2.40
C SER A 298 0.01 13.89 -2.70
N ASN A 299 -0.36 14.15 -3.96
CA ASN A 299 -1.18 15.32 -4.32
C ASN A 299 -2.58 15.22 -3.70
N ASP A 300 -3.15 14.01 -3.65
CA ASP A 300 -4.43 13.78 -2.99
C ASP A 300 -4.27 13.88 -1.46
N VAL A 301 -3.19 13.32 -0.90
CA VAL A 301 -2.86 13.44 0.54
C VAL A 301 -2.79 14.92 0.95
N VAL A 302 -2.02 15.75 0.25
CA VAL A 302 -1.87 17.17 0.57
C VAL A 302 -3.19 17.92 0.54
N ASN A 303 -4.06 17.63 -0.44
CA ASN A 303 -5.39 18.23 -0.52
C ASN A 303 -6.26 17.86 0.69
N ILE A 304 -6.19 16.61 1.14
CA ILE A 304 -6.99 16.10 2.25
C ILE A 304 -6.47 16.62 3.59
N ILE A 305 -5.16 16.54 3.85
CA ILE A 305 -4.59 17.00 5.14
C ILE A 305 -4.80 18.49 5.36
N ASN A 306 -4.75 19.31 4.30
CA ASN A 306 -5.04 20.75 4.41
C ASN A 306 -6.50 21.02 4.84
N GLN A 307 -7.46 20.19 4.39
CA GLN A 307 -8.86 20.31 4.82
C GLN A 307 -9.01 19.81 6.26
N LEU A 308 -8.39 18.67 6.60
CA LEU A 308 -8.45 18.11 7.96
C LEU A 308 -7.82 19.06 8.99
N GLU A 309 -6.67 19.68 8.66
CA GLU A 309 -6.06 20.69 9.55
C GLU A 309 -6.95 21.89 9.79
N LYS A 310 -7.61 22.38 8.73
CA LYS A 310 -8.40 23.61 8.79
C LYS A 310 -9.78 23.39 9.39
N ASP A 311 -10.48 22.35 8.96
CA ASP A 311 -11.91 22.17 9.17
C ASP A 311 -12.24 20.91 10.00
N GLY A 312 -11.25 20.10 10.35
CA GLY A 312 -11.36 18.82 11.05
C GLY A 312 -12.06 17.72 10.23
N LYS A 313 -12.47 18.01 9.01
CA LYS A 313 -13.19 17.11 8.11
C LYS A 313 -12.97 17.45 6.66
N VAL A 314 -13.22 16.50 5.79
CA VAL A 314 -13.20 16.68 4.33
C VAL A 314 -14.62 16.91 3.83
N THR A 315 -14.79 17.99 3.07
CA THR A 315 -16.07 18.31 2.43
C THR A 315 -16.05 17.88 0.98
N ARG A 316 -16.97 17.01 0.57
CA ARG A 316 -17.09 16.50 -0.79
C ARG A 316 -18.40 16.93 -1.42
N PRO A 317 -18.37 17.70 -2.51
CA PRO A 317 -19.59 18.05 -3.22
C PRO A 317 -20.22 16.80 -3.84
N ALA A 318 -21.55 16.77 -3.86
CA ALA A 318 -22.29 15.65 -4.41
C ALA A 318 -23.35 16.10 -5.41
N LEU A 319 -23.60 15.26 -6.42
CA LEU A 319 -24.67 15.46 -7.38
C LEU A 319 -26.03 15.01 -6.82
N GLY A 320 -26.05 14.02 -5.95
CA GLY A 320 -27.27 13.39 -5.44
C GLY A 320 -27.86 12.37 -6.41
N ILE A 321 -27.02 11.55 -7.01
CA ILE A 321 -27.40 10.44 -7.89
C ILE A 321 -26.89 9.11 -7.35
N THR A 322 -27.62 8.04 -7.70
CA THR A 322 -27.09 6.68 -7.67
C THR A 322 -26.69 6.32 -9.09
N MET A 323 -25.62 5.58 -9.27
CA MET A 323 -25.02 5.37 -10.59
C MET A 323 -24.41 3.97 -10.74
N VAL A 324 -24.29 3.53 -12.00
CA VAL A 324 -23.62 2.28 -12.40
C VAL A 324 -22.81 2.57 -13.66
N ASP A 325 -21.69 1.93 -13.82
CA ASP A 325 -20.86 2.07 -15.02
C ASP A 325 -21.56 1.49 -16.26
N LEU A 326 -21.44 2.18 -17.41
CA LEU A 326 -22.03 1.70 -18.66
C LEU A 326 -21.47 0.35 -19.08
N SER A 327 -20.21 0.06 -18.73
CA SER A 327 -19.57 -1.23 -18.97
C SER A 327 -20.18 -2.40 -18.20
N ALA A 328 -20.91 -2.14 -17.12
CA ALA A 328 -21.58 -3.16 -16.32
C ALA A 328 -22.90 -3.68 -16.94
N VAL A 329 -23.41 -3.02 -17.97
CA VAL A 329 -24.66 -3.43 -18.64
C VAL A 329 -24.39 -3.98 -20.03
N SER A 330 -25.19 -4.98 -20.44
CA SER A 330 -25.05 -5.61 -21.77
C SER A 330 -25.42 -4.64 -22.89
N THR A 331 -24.86 -4.86 -24.08
CA THR A 331 -25.22 -4.10 -25.30
C THR A 331 -26.73 -4.10 -25.58
N GLN A 332 -27.39 -5.22 -25.30
CA GLN A 332 -28.84 -5.31 -25.46
C GLN A 332 -29.60 -4.38 -24.50
N GLN A 333 -29.16 -4.23 -23.27
CA GLN A 333 -29.74 -3.30 -22.32
C GLN A 333 -29.46 -1.84 -22.71
N GLN A 334 -28.27 -1.54 -23.24
CA GLN A 334 -27.94 -0.21 -23.76
C GLN A 334 -28.88 0.18 -24.91
N GLU A 335 -29.15 -0.70 -25.83
CA GLU A 335 -30.03 -0.44 -26.96
C GLU A 335 -31.53 -0.37 -26.57
N GLN A 336 -32.00 -1.27 -25.73
CA GLN A 336 -33.44 -1.40 -25.43
C GLN A 336 -33.90 -0.44 -24.31
N ILE A 337 -33.07 -0.22 -23.29
CA ILE A 337 -33.41 0.58 -22.11
C ILE A 337 -32.86 2.00 -22.25
N LEU A 338 -31.55 2.13 -22.43
CA LEU A 338 -30.92 3.43 -22.49
C LEU A 338 -31.10 4.14 -23.83
N LYS A 339 -31.26 3.38 -24.93
CA LYS A 339 -31.46 3.87 -26.32
C LYS A 339 -30.38 4.83 -26.78
N ILE A 340 -29.15 4.69 -26.24
CA ILE A 340 -27.99 5.51 -26.61
C ILE A 340 -27.39 5.04 -27.93
N PRO A 341 -26.66 5.90 -28.66
CA PRO A 341 -25.94 5.51 -29.87
C PRO A 341 -24.90 4.42 -29.54
N SER A 342 -24.75 3.43 -30.45
CA SER A 342 -23.76 2.36 -30.31
C SER A 342 -22.29 2.85 -30.29
N SER A 343 -22.05 4.10 -30.70
CA SER A 343 -20.74 4.78 -30.59
C SER A 343 -20.38 5.18 -29.15
N VAL A 344 -21.35 5.22 -28.23
CA VAL A 344 -21.13 5.54 -26.82
C VAL A 344 -20.79 4.25 -26.09
N THR A 345 -19.52 4.01 -25.87
CA THR A 345 -19.02 2.76 -25.25
C THR A 345 -18.66 2.92 -23.77
N ASN A 346 -18.51 4.15 -23.30
CA ASN A 346 -18.09 4.49 -21.94
C ASN A 346 -19.01 5.56 -21.36
N GLY A 347 -19.16 5.56 -20.04
CA GLY A 347 -19.95 6.55 -19.31
C GLY A 347 -20.56 5.98 -18.04
N VAL A 348 -21.35 6.80 -17.37
CA VAL A 348 -21.98 6.51 -16.07
C VAL A 348 -23.49 6.64 -16.20
N ILE A 349 -24.20 5.54 -15.96
CA ILE A 349 -25.67 5.49 -16.00
C ILE A 349 -26.20 6.04 -14.68
N VAL A 350 -27.08 7.03 -14.74
CA VAL A 350 -27.86 7.50 -13.60
C VAL A 350 -28.99 6.50 -13.32
N THR A 351 -28.92 5.75 -12.23
CA THR A 351 -29.95 4.77 -11.85
C THR A 351 -31.05 5.38 -10.99
N ASN A 352 -30.71 6.43 -10.22
CA ASN A 352 -31.68 7.20 -9.45
C ASN A 352 -31.19 8.64 -9.26
N VAL A 353 -32.11 9.60 -9.18
CA VAL A 353 -31.85 10.99 -8.81
C VAL A 353 -32.61 11.28 -7.54
N GLN A 354 -31.89 11.72 -6.50
CA GLN A 354 -32.49 12.05 -5.21
C GLN A 354 -33.18 13.42 -5.27
N THR A 355 -34.28 13.56 -4.55
CA THR A 355 -35.07 14.80 -4.50
C THR A 355 -34.30 15.93 -3.82
N ALA A 356 -34.53 17.15 -4.23
CA ALA A 356 -33.91 18.38 -3.73
C ALA A 356 -32.39 18.47 -3.90
N THR A 357 -31.81 17.66 -4.83
CA THR A 357 -30.38 17.62 -5.08
C THR A 357 -29.94 18.48 -6.27
N PRO A 358 -28.62 18.76 -6.43
CA PRO A 358 -28.09 19.43 -7.60
C PRO A 358 -28.43 18.77 -8.92
N ALA A 359 -28.41 17.43 -8.99
CA ALA A 359 -28.72 16.69 -10.19
C ALA A 359 -30.19 16.86 -10.62
N GLU A 360 -31.13 16.80 -9.65
CA GLU A 360 -32.55 17.03 -9.93
C GLU A 360 -32.80 18.47 -10.44
N LYS A 361 -32.21 19.46 -9.77
CA LYS A 361 -32.32 20.88 -10.15
C LYS A 361 -31.74 21.15 -11.56
N ALA A 362 -30.69 20.43 -11.93
CA ALA A 362 -30.09 20.50 -13.24
C ALA A 362 -30.83 19.73 -14.35
N GLY A 363 -31.89 18.98 -13.98
CA GLY A 363 -32.74 18.23 -14.88
C GLY A 363 -32.22 16.88 -15.30
N LEU A 364 -31.22 16.32 -14.59
CA LEU A 364 -30.77 14.95 -14.78
C LEU A 364 -31.86 13.97 -14.34
N LYS A 365 -32.00 12.85 -15.05
CA LYS A 365 -33.04 11.85 -14.84
C LYS A 365 -32.47 10.45 -14.79
N GLN A 366 -33.27 9.53 -14.29
CA GLN A 366 -32.98 8.10 -14.38
C GLN A 366 -32.76 7.68 -15.85
N TYR A 367 -31.75 6.86 -16.10
CA TYR A 367 -31.28 6.35 -17.40
C TYR A 367 -30.54 7.38 -18.27
N ASP A 368 -30.28 8.59 -17.79
CA ASP A 368 -29.29 9.45 -18.41
C ASP A 368 -27.90 8.82 -18.29
N VAL A 369 -27.08 8.98 -19.34
CA VAL A 369 -25.71 8.45 -19.35
C VAL A 369 -24.72 9.60 -19.40
N ILE A 370 -24.05 9.86 -18.29
CA ILE A 370 -23.04 10.92 -18.18
C ILE A 370 -21.75 10.45 -18.85
N THR A 371 -21.23 11.25 -19.79
CA THR A 371 -20.02 10.95 -20.54
C THR A 371 -18.89 11.94 -20.32
N LYS A 372 -19.18 13.19 -19.85
CA LYS A 372 -18.15 14.19 -19.52
C LYS A 372 -18.53 15.06 -18.35
N ILE A 373 -17.49 15.50 -17.62
CA ILE A 373 -17.55 16.55 -16.63
C ILE A 373 -16.47 17.62 -16.96
N ASP A 374 -16.87 18.90 -17.08
CA ASP A 374 -15.99 20.02 -17.48
C ASP A 374 -15.16 19.69 -18.74
N ASP A 375 -15.82 19.13 -19.77
CA ASP A 375 -15.23 18.70 -21.04
C ASP A 375 -14.22 17.52 -20.94
N LYS A 376 -13.97 16.99 -19.73
CA LYS A 376 -13.17 15.79 -19.49
C LYS A 376 -14.06 14.56 -19.58
N GLU A 377 -13.67 13.59 -20.42
CA GLU A 377 -14.37 12.30 -20.51
C GLU A 377 -14.34 11.56 -19.18
N VAL A 378 -15.45 10.88 -18.86
CA VAL A 378 -15.60 9.98 -17.72
C VAL A 378 -16.13 8.64 -18.24
N SER A 379 -15.40 7.59 -17.90
CA SER A 379 -15.71 6.20 -18.32
C SER A 379 -16.32 5.38 -17.18
N SER A 380 -16.21 5.85 -15.94
CA SER A 380 -16.70 5.15 -14.75
C SER A 380 -17.22 6.12 -13.68
N GLY A 381 -18.03 5.60 -12.75
CA GLY A 381 -18.49 6.33 -11.58
C GLY A 381 -17.34 6.84 -10.70
N VAL A 382 -16.25 6.08 -10.65
CA VAL A 382 -15.05 6.47 -9.92
C VAL A 382 -14.38 7.70 -10.55
N GLU A 383 -14.27 7.76 -11.88
CA GLU A 383 -13.74 8.94 -12.56
C GLU A 383 -14.63 10.16 -12.38
N LEU A 384 -15.95 9.97 -12.41
CA LEU A 384 -16.91 11.03 -12.14
C LEU A 384 -16.75 11.56 -10.70
N GLN A 385 -16.67 10.67 -9.71
CA GLN A 385 -16.43 11.04 -8.31
C GLN A 385 -15.08 11.75 -8.12
N SER A 386 -14.01 11.22 -8.71
CA SER A 386 -12.69 11.84 -8.65
C SER A 386 -12.66 13.24 -9.24
N ALA A 387 -13.41 13.48 -10.30
CA ALA A 387 -13.55 14.82 -10.89
C ALA A 387 -14.36 15.77 -10.00
N LEU A 388 -15.43 15.26 -9.36
CA LEU A 388 -16.24 16.03 -8.41
C LEU A 388 -15.45 16.40 -7.16
N TYR A 389 -14.64 15.48 -6.60
CA TYR A 389 -13.87 15.71 -5.37
C TYR A 389 -12.75 16.76 -5.53
N LYS A 390 -12.40 17.12 -6.76
CA LYS A 390 -11.51 18.26 -7.05
C LYS A 390 -12.22 19.62 -6.96
N LYS A 391 -13.54 19.63 -6.80
CA LYS A 391 -14.38 20.82 -6.67
C LYS A 391 -14.74 21.07 -5.20
N LYS A 392 -15.29 22.25 -4.97
CA LYS A 392 -15.81 22.66 -3.64
C LYS A 392 -17.33 22.76 -3.70
N VAL A 393 -17.96 22.64 -2.54
CA VAL A 393 -19.39 23.02 -2.41
C VAL A 393 -19.53 24.50 -2.77
N GLY A 394 -20.48 24.81 -3.66
CA GLY A 394 -20.66 26.12 -4.28
C GLY A 394 -20.08 26.27 -5.69
N ASP A 395 -19.20 25.36 -6.12
CA ASP A 395 -18.69 25.37 -7.50
C ASP A 395 -19.77 24.89 -8.48
N SER A 396 -19.63 25.28 -9.74
CA SER A 396 -20.47 24.78 -10.82
C SER A 396 -19.64 23.87 -11.74
N VAL A 397 -20.26 22.78 -12.20
CA VAL A 397 -19.68 21.85 -13.15
C VAL A 397 -20.57 21.69 -14.38
N LYS A 398 -19.96 21.52 -15.54
CA LYS A 398 -20.63 21.23 -16.81
C LYS A 398 -20.72 19.74 -17.00
N ILE A 399 -21.93 19.19 -17.05
CA ILE A 399 -22.17 17.75 -17.29
C ILE A 399 -22.66 17.56 -18.71
N THR A 400 -21.96 16.71 -19.49
CA THR A 400 -22.43 16.22 -20.80
C THR A 400 -22.93 14.81 -20.62
N TYR A 401 -24.15 14.55 -21.14
CA TYR A 401 -24.85 13.30 -20.96
C TYR A 401 -25.75 12.97 -22.15
N TYR A 402 -26.10 11.72 -22.27
CA TYR A 402 -27.11 11.24 -23.24
C TYR A 402 -28.45 11.02 -22.54
N GLU A 403 -29.52 11.63 -23.07
CA GLU A 403 -30.91 11.29 -22.76
C GLU A 403 -31.46 10.53 -23.97
N GLY A 404 -31.47 9.19 -23.90
CA GLY A 404 -31.69 8.36 -25.07
C GLY A 404 -30.64 8.62 -26.15
N SER A 405 -31.06 8.83 -27.39
CA SER A 405 -30.14 9.08 -28.52
C SER A 405 -29.60 10.52 -28.61
N LYS A 406 -30.01 11.42 -27.72
CA LYS A 406 -29.67 12.84 -27.78
C LYS A 406 -28.58 13.19 -26.77
N GLU A 407 -27.45 13.70 -27.25
CA GLU A 407 -26.46 14.33 -26.40
C GLU A 407 -26.95 15.69 -25.90
N LYS A 408 -26.80 15.93 -24.61
CA LYS A 408 -27.19 17.15 -23.91
C LYS A 408 -26.06 17.60 -23.00
N THR A 409 -26.12 18.88 -22.63
CA THR A 409 -25.21 19.48 -21.64
C THR A 409 -26.03 20.32 -20.69
N THR A 410 -25.71 20.21 -19.40
CA THR A 410 -26.29 21.05 -18.36
C THR A 410 -25.20 21.54 -17.39
N THR A 411 -25.45 22.66 -16.73
CA THR A 411 -24.58 23.15 -15.64
C THR A 411 -25.22 22.77 -14.32
N VAL A 412 -24.45 22.14 -13.47
CA VAL A 412 -24.87 21.71 -12.14
C VAL A 412 -24.13 22.53 -11.10
N GLU A 413 -24.84 23.25 -10.25
CA GLU A 413 -24.29 23.93 -9.09
C GLU A 413 -24.20 22.94 -7.92
N LEU A 414 -23.01 22.70 -7.39
CA LEU A 414 -22.73 21.71 -6.35
C LEU A 414 -23.08 22.27 -4.96
N THR A 415 -24.35 22.30 -4.64
CA THR A 415 -24.88 22.99 -3.43
C THR A 415 -24.89 22.14 -2.17
N ILE A 416 -24.60 20.84 -2.26
CA ILE A 416 -24.67 19.93 -1.11
C ILE A 416 -23.36 19.16 -0.92
N ASP A 417 -23.08 18.84 0.34
CA ASP A 417 -22.02 17.92 0.75
C ASP A 417 -22.55 16.47 0.71
N GLN A 418 -21.67 15.52 0.42
CA GLN A 418 -22.00 14.10 0.42
C GLN A 418 -22.55 13.61 1.75
N SER A 419 -22.09 14.15 2.88
CA SER A 419 -22.60 13.80 4.21
C SER A 419 -24.08 14.17 4.40
N ALA A 420 -24.57 15.23 3.73
CA ALA A 420 -25.96 15.65 3.79
C ALA A 420 -26.91 14.66 3.07
N LEU A 421 -26.42 13.91 2.07
CA LEU A 421 -27.22 12.88 1.39
C LEU A 421 -27.55 11.71 2.31
N LYS A 422 -26.65 11.36 3.25
CA LYS A 422 -26.84 10.26 4.21
C LYS A 422 -27.88 10.57 5.27
N GLN A 423 -27.94 11.81 5.73
CA GLN A 423 -28.93 12.23 6.73
C GLN A 423 -30.36 12.14 6.20
N ASN A 424 -30.57 12.43 4.91
CA ASN A 424 -31.89 12.33 4.29
C ASN A 424 -32.37 10.89 4.13
N GLN A 425 -31.46 9.92 3.90
CA GLN A 425 -31.82 8.49 3.81
C GLN A 425 -32.21 7.88 5.16
N ASN A 426 -31.62 8.35 6.27
CA ASN A 426 -31.93 7.88 7.63
C ASN A 426 -33.21 8.49 8.21
N SER A 427 -33.74 9.57 7.62
CA SER A 427 -34.99 10.23 8.04
C SER A 427 -36.21 9.69 7.29
N GLU A 428 -36.07 8.88 6.26
CA GLU A 428 -37.17 8.26 5.49
C GLU A 428 -37.40 6.77 5.83
N ASN A 429 -36.59 6.18 6.73
CA ASN A 429 -36.79 4.84 7.30
C ASN A 429 -37.24 4.96 8.76
#